data_e02683f1cbe0d8dcb9eb2b77010c863a
#
_entry.id   e02683f1cbe0d8dcb9eb2b77010c863a
#
_cell.length_a   1.000
_cell.length_b   1.000
_cell.length_c   1.000
_cell.angle_alpha   90.00
_cell.angle_beta   90.00
_cell.angle_gamma   90.00
#
_symmetry.space_group_name_H-M   'P 1'
#
loop_
_entity.id
_entity.type
_entity.pdbx_description
1 polymer ?
#
loop_
_entity_poly.entity_id
_entity_poly.type
_entity_poly.pdbx_seq_one_letter_code
_entity_poly.pdbx_strand_id
1 'polypeptide(L)'
;MKKFKKMTVILTAIVCMTFVVSCGKSKEEKVPQKAKTTTVTKAKVVAKKKMIVVDSDGVVNVSMITDDRMKFNLRKITVKVGQKIKLTLTHTGKLDKRIMGHNVVFLNKGVKLSAFASKASAAKENDYIPAESSAVLAHTKMLGGGETTTIEFTAPEAGTYDYICSFPAHYALMKGKLIVE
;
A
#
# COMPACT_ATOMS: atom_id res chain seq x y z
N MET A 1 29.14 45.32 -9.84
CA MET A 1 28.70 45.94 -11.13
C MET A 1 27.91 44.88 -11.89
N LYS A 2 26.68 44.96 -11.82
CA LYS A 2 25.50 45.06 -12.72
C LYS A 2 25.74 44.58 -14.14
N LYS A 3 24.95 43.58 -14.60
CA LYS A 3 24.31 43.61 -15.92
C LYS A 3 23.02 42.77 -15.91
N PHE A 4 21.88 43.47 -15.88
CA PHE A 4 20.56 42.95 -16.24
C PHE A 4 20.52 42.72 -17.75
N LYS A 5 20.03 41.54 -18.19
CA LYS A 5 19.63 41.31 -19.58
C LYS A 5 18.10 41.25 -19.68
N LYS A 6 17.57 42.17 -20.42
CA LYS A 6 16.15 42.38 -20.72
C LYS A 6 15.59 41.22 -21.53
N MET A 7 14.44 40.76 -21.15
CA MET A 7 13.68 39.71 -21.82
C MET A 7 12.63 40.35 -22.72
N THR A 8 12.70 40.03 -23.98
CA THR A 8 11.77 40.50 -25.01
C THR A 8 10.53 39.62 -25.03
N VAL A 9 9.38 40.25 -24.86
CA VAL A 9 8.06 39.65 -24.99
C VAL A 9 7.69 39.59 -26.45
N ILE A 10 7.42 38.42 -27.01
CA ILE A 10 6.82 38.24 -28.31
C ILE A 10 5.38 37.76 -28.11
N LEU A 11 4.49 38.67 -28.52
CA LEU A 11 3.05 38.50 -28.58
C LEU A 11 2.71 37.92 -29.95
N THR A 12 2.12 36.71 -30.03
CA THR A 12 1.60 36.21 -31.30
C THR A 12 0.14 35.75 -31.17
N ALA A 13 -0.57 36.17 -32.18
CA ALA A 13 -1.99 36.36 -32.32
C ALA A 13 -2.84 35.06 -32.35
N ILE A 14 -4.08 35.30 -31.97
CA ILE A 14 -5.30 34.49 -32.02
C ILE A 14 -5.65 34.08 -33.44
N VAL A 15 -5.95 32.81 -33.68
CA VAL A 15 -6.77 32.38 -34.83
C VAL A 15 -7.97 31.60 -34.29
N CYS A 16 -9.15 32.23 -34.40
CA CYS A 16 -10.46 31.62 -34.25
C CYS A 16 -10.76 30.73 -35.44
N MET A 17 -11.10 29.45 -35.17
CA MET A 17 -11.74 28.60 -36.18
C MET A 17 -13.05 28.04 -35.60
N THR A 18 -14.15 28.57 -36.14
CA THR A 18 -15.53 28.15 -35.93
C THR A 18 -15.79 26.87 -36.69
N PHE A 19 -16.27 25.82 -36.01
CA PHE A 19 -16.84 24.64 -36.67
C PHE A 19 -18.32 24.51 -36.37
N VAL A 20 -19.03 24.42 -37.48
CA VAL A 20 -20.49 24.32 -37.61
C VAL A 20 -21.05 23.01 -37.08
N VAL A 21 -22.20 23.12 -36.40
CA VAL A 21 -23.09 22.03 -35.95
C VAL A 21 -23.75 21.41 -37.18
N SER A 22 -23.62 20.09 -37.32
CA SER A 22 -24.46 19.28 -38.24
C SER A 22 -25.32 18.34 -37.43
N CYS A 23 -26.61 18.61 -37.43
CA CYS A 23 -27.66 17.79 -36.89
C CYS A 23 -28.05 16.70 -37.92
N GLY A 24 -27.82 15.43 -37.60
CA GLY A 24 -28.25 14.30 -38.39
C GLY A 24 -29.23 13.40 -37.61
N LYS A 25 -30.52 13.46 -37.94
CA LYS A 25 -31.56 12.55 -37.48
C LYS A 25 -31.37 11.17 -38.13
N SER A 26 -31.28 10.11 -37.33
CA SER A 26 -31.41 8.71 -37.78
C SER A 26 -32.53 8.03 -37.05
N LYS A 27 -33.35 7.36 -37.85
CA LYS A 27 -34.61 6.68 -37.51
C LYS A 27 -34.41 5.49 -36.57
N GLU A 28 -35.33 5.36 -35.62
CA GLU A 28 -35.60 4.11 -34.87
C GLU A 28 -36.02 2.99 -35.80
N GLU A 29 -35.33 1.87 -35.78
CA GLU A 29 -35.75 0.61 -36.34
C GLU A 29 -35.91 -0.39 -35.19
N LYS A 30 -37.17 -0.78 -34.93
CA LYS A 30 -37.55 -1.80 -33.95
C LYS A 30 -37.21 -3.18 -34.50
N VAL A 31 -36.35 -3.92 -33.81
CA VAL A 31 -36.11 -5.34 -33.99
C VAL A 31 -36.65 -6.12 -32.79
N PRO A 32 -37.43 -7.20 -32.97
CA PRO A 32 -38.07 -7.91 -31.86
C PRO A 32 -37.07 -8.73 -31.07
N GLN A 33 -37.08 -8.56 -29.76
CA GLN A 33 -36.30 -9.37 -28.83
C GLN A 33 -36.85 -10.77 -28.69
N LYS A 34 -36.12 -11.75 -29.20
CA LYS A 34 -36.33 -13.18 -28.93
C LYS A 34 -35.65 -13.51 -27.57
N ALA A 35 -36.45 -13.82 -26.57
CA ALA A 35 -35.99 -14.23 -25.25
C ALA A 35 -35.09 -15.47 -25.36
N LYS A 36 -33.82 -15.34 -25.03
CA LYS A 36 -32.93 -16.47 -24.73
C LYS A 36 -32.90 -16.65 -23.22
N THR A 37 -33.46 -17.74 -22.75
CA THR A 37 -33.29 -18.27 -21.39
C THR A 37 -31.80 -18.47 -21.15
N THR A 38 -31.21 -17.60 -20.35
CA THR A 38 -29.80 -17.75 -19.89
C THR A 38 -29.84 -18.59 -18.62
N THR A 39 -29.36 -19.81 -18.72
CA THR A 39 -29.06 -20.69 -17.59
C THR A 39 -28.12 -19.99 -16.64
N VAL A 40 -28.58 -19.68 -15.42
CA VAL A 40 -27.77 -19.11 -14.37
C VAL A 40 -26.76 -20.16 -13.90
N THR A 41 -25.57 -20.11 -14.46
CA THR A 41 -24.43 -20.87 -13.95
C THR A 41 -24.08 -20.31 -12.56
N LYS A 42 -24.28 -21.13 -11.54
CA LYS A 42 -23.91 -20.83 -10.14
C LYS A 42 -22.46 -20.33 -10.08
N ALA A 43 -22.27 -19.03 -9.90
CA ALA A 43 -20.96 -18.45 -9.68
C ALA A 43 -20.34 -19.11 -8.44
N LYS A 44 -19.22 -19.80 -8.65
CA LYS A 44 -18.40 -20.39 -7.58
C LYS A 44 -18.01 -19.25 -6.65
N VAL A 45 -18.59 -19.22 -5.45
CA VAL A 45 -18.22 -18.27 -4.39
C VAL A 45 -16.75 -18.53 -4.07
N VAL A 46 -15.87 -17.69 -4.57
CA VAL A 46 -14.46 -17.68 -4.16
C VAL A 46 -14.46 -17.22 -2.71
N ALA A 47 -14.29 -18.16 -1.80
CA ALA A 47 -14.19 -17.88 -0.38
C ALA A 47 -13.08 -16.85 -0.16
N LYS A 48 -13.44 -15.67 0.35
CA LYS A 48 -12.50 -14.58 0.64
C LYS A 48 -11.50 -15.10 1.65
N LYS A 49 -10.27 -15.39 1.22
CA LYS A 49 -9.20 -15.94 2.06
C LYS A 49 -9.03 -15.03 3.29
N LYS A 50 -9.24 -15.61 4.49
CA LYS A 50 -8.99 -14.84 5.73
C LYS A 50 -7.52 -14.44 5.77
N MET A 51 -7.26 -13.16 5.98
CA MET A 51 -5.90 -12.61 6.02
C MET A 51 -5.22 -12.80 7.37
N ILE A 52 -5.99 -13.11 8.42
CA ILE A 52 -5.51 -13.42 9.76
C ILE A 52 -6.18 -14.73 10.17
N VAL A 53 -5.38 -15.74 10.50
CA VAL A 53 -5.81 -17.08 10.90
C VAL A 53 -4.97 -17.53 12.09
N VAL A 54 -5.60 -18.01 13.15
CA VAL A 54 -4.91 -18.68 14.25
C VAL A 54 -4.91 -20.19 13.93
N ASP A 55 -3.74 -20.81 13.94
CA ASP A 55 -3.62 -22.25 13.71
C ASP A 55 -3.84 -23.07 14.98
N SER A 56 -3.71 -24.42 14.86
CA SER A 56 -3.88 -25.35 15.98
C SER A 56 -2.90 -25.14 17.13
N ASP A 57 -1.72 -24.59 16.81
CA ASP A 57 -0.64 -24.36 17.79
C ASP A 57 -0.77 -22.97 18.44
N GLY A 58 -1.84 -22.22 18.11
CA GLY A 58 -2.10 -20.88 18.62
C GLY A 58 -1.29 -19.77 17.93
N VAL A 59 -0.55 -20.08 16.86
CA VAL A 59 0.22 -19.09 16.08
C VAL A 59 -0.73 -18.27 15.22
N VAL A 60 -0.58 -16.96 15.28
CA VAL A 60 -1.35 -16.01 14.45
C VAL A 60 -0.66 -15.83 13.10
N ASN A 61 -1.19 -16.47 12.08
CA ASN A 61 -0.72 -16.37 10.71
C ASN A 61 -1.35 -15.11 10.05
N VAL A 62 -0.53 -14.12 9.71
CA VAL A 62 -0.94 -12.86 9.11
C VAL A 62 -0.46 -12.79 7.67
N SER A 63 -1.38 -12.73 6.71
CA SER A 63 -1.08 -12.51 5.29
C SER A 63 -1.26 -11.04 4.95
N MET A 64 -0.18 -10.28 4.88
CA MET A 64 -0.19 -8.88 4.51
C MET A 64 0.20 -8.70 3.05
N ILE A 65 -0.57 -7.92 2.32
CA ILE A 65 -0.36 -7.65 0.89
C ILE A 65 -0.16 -6.15 0.72
N THR A 66 0.78 -5.80 -0.14
CA THR A 66 1.04 -4.44 -0.59
C THR A 66 1.18 -4.40 -2.12
N ASP A 67 1.13 -3.22 -2.71
CA ASP A 67 1.23 -3.02 -4.16
C ASP A 67 1.80 -1.63 -4.50
N ASP A 68 1.94 -1.34 -5.79
CA ASP A 68 2.47 -0.07 -6.31
C ASP A 68 1.59 1.16 -6.00
N ARG A 69 0.47 1.00 -5.28
CA ARG A 69 -0.41 2.08 -4.81
C ARG A 69 -0.13 2.51 -3.37
N MET A 70 0.97 2.07 -2.77
CA MET A 70 1.37 2.40 -1.39
C MET A 70 0.28 2.07 -0.37
N LYS A 71 -0.20 0.81 -0.35
CA LYS A 71 -1.26 0.38 0.58
C LYS A 71 -0.92 -0.96 1.22
N PHE A 72 -1.23 -1.08 2.50
CA PHE A 72 -1.41 -2.37 3.15
C PHE A 72 -2.88 -2.79 3.06
N ASN A 73 -3.13 -4.08 2.79
CA ASN A 73 -4.47 -4.65 2.84
C ASN A 73 -5.04 -4.73 4.26
N LEU A 74 -4.19 -4.73 5.28
CA LEU A 74 -4.56 -4.73 6.70
C LEU A 74 -4.17 -3.40 7.35
N ARG A 75 -5.06 -2.84 8.16
CA ARG A 75 -4.79 -1.64 8.97
C ARG A 75 -4.86 -1.92 10.47
N LYS A 76 -5.37 -3.09 10.85
CA LYS A 76 -5.47 -3.56 12.23
C LYS A 76 -5.18 -5.06 12.29
N ILE A 77 -4.36 -5.44 13.25
CA ILE A 77 -4.06 -6.82 13.63
C ILE A 77 -4.34 -6.90 15.13
N THR A 78 -5.16 -7.86 15.57
CA THR A 78 -5.46 -8.07 16.99
C THR A 78 -4.95 -9.45 17.39
N VAL A 79 -4.21 -9.51 18.48
CA VAL A 79 -3.58 -10.72 19.03
C VAL A 79 -3.61 -10.69 20.56
N LYS A 80 -3.36 -11.83 21.20
CA LYS A 80 -3.19 -11.90 22.65
C LYS A 80 -1.73 -11.71 23.04
N VAL A 81 -1.51 -11.25 24.28
CA VAL A 81 -0.18 -11.16 24.89
C VAL A 81 0.54 -12.50 24.76
N GLY A 82 1.81 -12.46 24.37
CA GLY A 82 2.66 -13.65 24.26
C GLY A 82 2.37 -14.55 23.07
N GLN A 83 1.33 -14.29 22.25
CA GLN A 83 1.09 -15.10 21.04
C GLN A 83 2.24 -14.97 20.04
N LYS A 84 2.61 -16.07 19.42
CA LYS A 84 3.50 -16.06 18.26
C LYS A 84 2.75 -15.52 17.05
N ILE A 85 3.37 -14.58 16.34
CA ILE A 85 2.86 -13.98 15.10
C ILE A 85 3.80 -14.40 13.98
N LYS A 86 3.23 -15.03 12.95
CA LYS A 86 3.91 -15.33 11.70
C LYS A 86 3.33 -14.43 10.61
N LEU A 87 4.06 -13.38 10.26
CA LEU A 87 3.63 -12.42 9.25
C LEU A 87 4.34 -12.69 7.93
N THR A 88 3.54 -12.93 6.89
CA THR A 88 4.02 -13.00 5.51
C THR A 88 3.62 -11.71 4.79
N LEU A 89 4.61 -10.94 4.33
CA LEU A 89 4.41 -9.78 3.47
C LEU A 89 4.64 -10.17 2.02
N THR A 90 3.69 -9.84 1.15
CA THR A 90 3.80 -10.03 -0.31
C THR A 90 3.60 -8.70 -1.02
N HIS A 91 4.54 -8.32 -1.88
CA HIS A 91 4.41 -7.17 -2.77
C HIS A 91 3.88 -7.65 -4.12
N THR A 92 2.61 -7.39 -4.40
CA THR A 92 1.93 -7.83 -5.64
C THR A 92 2.09 -6.83 -6.81
N GLY A 93 2.79 -5.73 -6.60
CA GLY A 93 3.14 -4.76 -7.64
C GLY A 93 4.24 -5.26 -8.57
N LYS A 94 4.76 -4.38 -9.41
CA LYS A 94 5.76 -4.68 -10.45
C LYS A 94 7.00 -3.80 -10.36
N LEU A 95 6.95 -2.71 -9.57
CA LEU A 95 8.03 -1.73 -9.52
C LEU A 95 9.22 -2.24 -8.69
N ASP A 96 10.42 -1.84 -9.10
CA ASP A 96 11.67 -2.16 -8.41
C ASP A 96 11.69 -1.60 -6.99
N LYS A 97 12.33 -2.30 -6.05
CA LYS A 97 12.40 -1.91 -4.64
C LYS A 97 13.06 -0.55 -4.39
N ARG A 98 13.87 -0.06 -5.32
CA ARG A 98 14.49 1.29 -5.24
C ARG A 98 13.51 2.41 -5.54
N ILE A 99 12.37 2.10 -6.19
CA ILE A 99 11.34 3.05 -6.61
C ILE A 99 10.10 2.93 -5.72
N MET A 100 9.67 1.68 -5.45
CA MET A 100 8.44 1.37 -4.74
C MET A 100 8.67 0.22 -3.75
N GLY A 101 9.74 0.35 -2.96
CA GLY A 101 10.07 -0.61 -1.92
C GLY A 101 9.06 -0.61 -0.78
N HIS A 102 8.72 -1.79 -0.27
CA HIS A 102 7.83 -1.94 0.86
C HIS A 102 8.39 -2.91 1.91
N ASN A 103 8.30 -2.52 3.16
CA ASN A 103 8.48 -3.38 4.32
C ASN A 103 7.36 -3.16 5.34
N VAL A 104 7.33 -3.96 6.38
CA VAL A 104 6.52 -3.71 7.58
C VAL A 104 7.45 -3.59 8.76
N VAL A 105 7.36 -2.48 9.47
CA VAL A 105 8.12 -2.21 10.69
C VAL A 105 7.15 -2.01 11.83
N PHE A 106 7.14 -2.92 12.80
CA PHE A 106 6.40 -2.79 14.04
C PHE A 106 7.24 -1.96 15.01
N LEU A 107 6.63 -0.95 15.60
CA LEU A 107 7.29 -0.01 16.48
C LEU A 107 6.87 -0.23 17.94
N ASN A 108 7.78 0.00 18.86
CA ASN A 108 7.48 0.01 20.28
C ASN A 108 6.50 1.12 20.66
N LYS A 109 5.82 0.99 21.80
CA LYS A 109 4.85 1.99 22.29
C LYS A 109 5.47 3.39 22.39
N GLY A 110 4.68 4.40 22.06
CA GLY A 110 5.08 5.80 22.22
C GLY A 110 6.04 6.35 21.17
N VAL A 111 6.47 5.53 20.21
CA VAL A 111 7.34 5.99 19.12
C VAL A 111 6.59 6.97 18.23
N LYS A 112 7.13 8.18 18.05
CA LYS A 112 6.58 9.17 17.12
C LYS A 112 6.91 8.76 15.68
N LEU A 113 5.88 8.44 14.87
CA LEU A 113 6.03 7.91 13.52
C LEU A 113 6.87 8.81 12.62
N SER A 114 6.65 10.13 12.64
CA SER A 114 7.39 11.08 11.82
C SER A 114 8.87 11.13 12.18
N ALA A 115 9.19 11.10 13.47
CA ALA A 115 10.58 11.12 13.96
C ALA A 115 11.30 9.81 13.57
N PHE A 116 10.62 8.64 13.70
CA PHE A 116 11.16 7.37 13.26
C PHE A 116 11.38 7.36 11.74
N ALA A 117 10.38 7.76 10.95
CA ALA A 117 10.45 7.78 9.49
C ALA A 117 11.57 8.70 8.97
N SER A 118 11.81 9.84 9.65
CA SER A 118 12.93 10.73 9.31
C SER A 118 14.28 10.02 9.50
N LYS A 119 14.49 9.34 10.63
CA LYS A 119 15.70 8.54 10.87
C LYS A 119 15.83 7.37 9.89
N ALA A 120 14.71 6.69 9.61
CA ALA A 120 14.66 5.56 8.68
C ALA A 120 15.09 5.97 7.26
N SER A 121 14.69 7.16 6.80
CA SER A 121 15.06 7.68 5.48
C SER A 121 16.58 7.81 5.28
N ALA A 122 17.35 8.01 6.35
CA ALA A 122 18.81 8.06 6.31
C ALA A 122 19.47 6.67 6.34
N ALA A 123 18.73 5.60 6.66
CA ALA A 123 19.25 4.25 6.83
C ALA A 123 19.03 3.37 5.58
N LYS A 124 19.23 3.92 4.39
CA LYS A 124 18.96 3.24 3.10
C LYS A 124 19.68 1.90 2.97
N GLU A 125 20.96 1.85 3.38
CA GLU A 125 21.80 0.65 3.27
C GLU A 125 21.36 -0.48 4.23
N ASN A 126 20.48 -0.18 5.17
CA ASN A 126 19.91 -1.15 6.11
C ASN A 126 18.38 -1.25 5.91
N ASP A 127 17.91 -1.34 4.65
CA ASP A 127 16.50 -1.47 4.29
C ASP A 127 15.59 -0.40 4.96
N TYR A 128 16.14 0.80 5.18
CA TYR A 128 15.46 1.90 5.88
C TYR A 128 15.07 1.55 7.33
N ILE A 129 15.87 0.73 7.99
CA ILE A 129 15.77 0.43 9.43
C ILE A 129 16.96 1.10 10.13
N PRO A 130 16.76 2.08 11.02
CA PRO A 130 17.86 2.66 11.78
C PRO A 130 18.58 1.60 12.60
N ALA A 131 19.91 1.53 12.49
CA ALA A 131 20.72 0.57 13.25
C ALA A 131 20.47 0.73 14.76
N GLU A 132 20.49 -0.39 15.51
CA GLU A 132 20.36 -0.44 16.97
C GLU A 132 19.16 0.34 17.52
N SER A 133 18.07 0.42 16.74
CA SER A 133 16.92 1.21 17.14
C SER A 133 16.05 0.49 18.17
N SER A 134 16.09 0.94 19.41
CA SER A 134 15.15 0.51 20.46
C SER A 134 13.68 0.82 20.12
N ALA A 135 13.43 1.58 19.08
CA ALA A 135 12.09 1.89 18.61
C ALA A 135 11.45 0.72 17.83
N VAL A 136 12.24 -0.23 17.33
CA VAL A 136 11.74 -1.33 16.46
C VAL A 136 11.49 -2.58 17.29
N LEU A 137 10.25 -3.09 17.21
CA LEU A 137 9.85 -4.35 17.81
C LEU A 137 10.18 -5.54 16.88
N ALA A 138 9.80 -5.43 15.61
CA ALA A 138 10.07 -6.43 14.56
C ALA A 138 9.96 -5.76 13.19
N HIS A 139 10.63 -6.31 12.17
CA HIS A 139 10.53 -5.80 10.82
C HIS A 139 10.77 -6.87 9.75
N THR A 140 10.22 -6.69 8.57
CA THR A 140 10.55 -7.46 7.37
C THR A 140 11.72 -6.81 6.64
N LYS A 141 12.37 -7.56 5.73
CA LYS A 141 13.23 -6.94 4.72
C LYS A 141 12.41 -6.04 3.78
N MET A 142 13.09 -5.16 3.05
CA MET A 142 12.48 -4.36 1.97
C MET A 142 12.21 -5.24 0.75
N LEU A 143 10.98 -5.17 0.21
CA LEU A 143 10.54 -5.94 -0.96
C LEU A 143 10.33 -5.03 -2.16
N GLY A 144 10.70 -5.52 -3.34
CA GLY A 144 10.25 -5.02 -4.64
C GLY A 144 9.04 -5.80 -5.16
N GLY A 145 8.53 -5.40 -6.33
CA GLY A 145 7.39 -6.05 -6.98
C GLY A 145 7.60 -7.54 -7.21
N GLY A 146 6.61 -8.35 -6.88
CA GLY A 146 6.64 -9.81 -6.98
C GLY A 146 7.33 -10.53 -5.82
N GLU A 147 7.98 -9.83 -4.91
CA GLU A 147 8.71 -10.45 -3.80
C GLU A 147 7.81 -10.76 -2.60
N THR A 148 8.24 -11.75 -1.81
CA THR A 148 7.58 -12.18 -0.56
C THR A 148 8.63 -12.44 0.52
N THR A 149 8.27 -12.18 1.77
CA THR A 149 9.08 -12.51 2.95
C THR A 149 8.20 -12.87 4.12
N THR A 150 8.75 -13.63 5.06
CA THR A 150 8.06 -13.99 6.31
C THR A 150 8.96 -13.68 7.49
N ILE A 151 8.34 -13.15 8.55
CA ILE A 151 8.97 -12.97 9.87
C ILE A 151 8.14 -13.65 10.95
N GLU A 152 8.77 -14.03 12.03
CA GLU A 152 8.12 -14.50 13.24
C GLU A 152 8.57 -13.67 14.43
N PHE A 153 7.64 -13.30 15.28
CA PHE A 153 7.93 -12.59 16.53
C PHE A 153 6.83 -12.88 17.56
N THR A 154 7.10 -12.57 18.82
CA THR A 154 6.14 -12.74 19.91
C THR A 154 5.43 -11.42 20.17
N ALA A 155 4.12 -11.46 20.34
CA ALA A 155 3.32 -10.30 20.74
C ALA A 155 3.81 -9.79 22.10
N PRO A 156 4.10 -8.49 22.23
CA PRO A 156 4.60 -7.90 23.47
C PRO A 156 3.49 -7.79 24.54
N GLU A 157 3.72 -7.01 25.57
CA GLU A 157 2.71 -6.69 26.59
C GLU A 157 1.46 -6.00 25.98
N ALA A 158 0.34 -6.05 26.69
CA ALA A 158 -0.91 -5.46 26.25
C ALA A 158 -0.78 -3.97 25.87
N GLY A 159 -1.40 -3.60 24.76
CA GLY A 159 -1.36 -2.23 24.25
C GLY A 159 -1.54 -2.11 22.76
N THR A 160 -1.34 -0.88 22.28
CA THR A 160 -1.44 -0.54 20.86
C THR A 160 -0.06 -0.16 20.33
N TYR A 161 0.36 -0.83 19.29
CA TYR A 161 1.64 -0.65 18.61
C TYR A 161 1.40 -0.20 17.19
N ASP A 162 2.18 0.76 16.72
CA ASP A 162 2.12 1.16 15.32
C ASP A 162 2.93 0.21 14.45
N TYR A 163 2.48 -0.01 13.22
CA TYR A 163 3.35 -0.51 12.16
C TYR A 163 3.27 0.39 10.93
N ILE A 164 4.39 0.52 10.23
CA ILE A 164 4.53 1.38 9.06
C ILE A 164 5.34 0.68 7.96
N CYS A 165 5.29 1.23 6.74
CA CYS A 165 6.37 1.08 5.78
C CYS A 165 7.40 2.18 6.03
N SER A 166 8.68 1.82 6.16
CA SER A 166 9.76 2.78 6.43
C SER A 166 10.41 3.36 5.17
N PHE A 167 10.04 2.89 3.99
CA PHE A 167 10.49 3.52 2.74
C PHE A 167 10.13 5.02 2.74
N PRO A 168 11.00 5.92 2.24
CA PRO A 168 10.78 7.36 2.31
C PRO A 168 9.39 7.80 1.84
N ALA A 169 8.73 8.63 2.63
CA ALA A 169 7.38 9.17 2.42
C ALA A 169 6.21 8.16 2.53
N HIS A 170 6.44 6.84 2.52
CA HIS A 170 5.36 5.84 2.50
C HIS A 170 4.57 5.78 3.81
N TYR A 171 5.18 6.03 4.98
CA TYR A 171 4.54 5.93 6.30
C TYR A 171 3.26 6.76 6.44
N ALA A 172 3.13 7.82 5.65
CA ALA A 172 1.93 8.67 5.69
C ALA A 172 0.67 7.88 5.31
N LEU A 173 0.77 7.01 4.31
CA LEU A 173 -0.31 6.18 3.77
C LEU A 173 -0.24 4.73 4.26
N MET A 174 0.97 4.18 4.39
CA MET A 174 1.23 2.79 4.74
C MET A 174 1.50 2.64 6.23
N LYS A 175 0.43 2.58 7.01
CA LYS A 175 0.45 2.40 8.47
C LYS A 175 -0.76 1.65 8.97
N GLY A 176 -0.63 1.05 10.14
CA GLY A 176 -1.69 0.37 10.85
C GLY A 176 -1.36 0.16 12.32
N LYS A 177 -2.20 -0.60 13.02
CA LYS A 177 -2.10 -0.88 14.45
C LYS A 177 -2.05 -2.40 14.71
N LEU A 178 -1.11 -2.81 15.54
CA LEU A 178 -1.13 -4.10 16.23
C LEU A 178 -1.73 -3.84 17.61
N ILE A 179 -2.87 -4.46 17.89
CA ILE A 179 -3.54 -4.40 19.19
C ILE A 179 -3.24 -5.71 19.91
N VAL A 180 -2.63 -5.60 21.07
CA VAL A 180 -2.29 -6.72 21.95
C VAL A 180 -3.20 -6.65 23.18
N GLU A 181 -4.01 -7.70 23.43
CA GLU A 181 -5.01 -7.81 24.50
C GLU A 181 -4.90 -9.12 25.28
#